data_96148e84b838a484c18e5a38388bbf01
#
_entry.id   96148e84b838a484c18e5a38388bbf01
#
_cell.length_a   1.000
_cell.length_b   1.000
_cell.length_c   1.000
_cell.angle_alpha   90.00
_cell.angle_beta   90.00
_cell.angle_gamma   90.00
#
_symmetry.space_group_name_H-M   'P 1'
#
loop_
_entity.id
_entity.type
_entity.pdbx_description
1 polymer ?
#
loop_
_entity_poly.entity_id
_entity_poly.type
_entity_poly.pdbx_seq_one_letter_code
_entity_poly.pdbx_strand_id
1 'polypeptide(L)'
;EPLVARGGLILPYEIAKAIKLPEVIDRELPAPGSGHGYRPSKFVIPLVLMLHGGGKKLEDLREIKGEVSLRELLGMKELPATSTVGDWLRRMGQDERGLKGLARVSQHEVAQVLRRDVRTEYTLDVDATVIEAGKEAAQWTYKKEKGYQPLLGFLFEVGLILADEFRDGNIPAGAGAVKFLELCERMMPRGKRITYYRADSASYQAGVINRCFADGIRFSITADQDSAVKEAIRSIGPG
;
A
#
# COMPACT_ATOMS: atom_id res chain seq x y z
N GLU A 1 -18.32 12.09 -32.22
CA GLU A 1 -18.11 11.20 -31.05
C GLU A 1 -17.26 11.94 -30.02
N PRO A 2 -17.65 11.95 -28.73
CA PRO A 2 -16.84 12.59 -27.71
C PRO A 2 -15.55 11.80 -27.50
N LEU A 3 -14.41 12.47 -27.62
CA LEU A 3 -13.09 11.90 -27.27
C LEU A 3 -12.91 11.90 -25.75
N VAL A 4 -12.44 10.78 -25.22
CA VAL A 4 -12.14 10.60 -23.78
C VAL A 4 -10.62 10.52 -23.60
N ALA A 5 -10.02 11.57 -23.05
CA ALA A 5 -8.57 11.65 -22.90
C ALA A 5 -8.02 10.57 -21.93
N ARG A 6 -8.81 10.17 -20.93
CA ARG A 6 -8.45 9.17 -19.93
C ARG A 6 -9.27 7.88 -20.04
N GLY A 7 -9.60 7.45 -21.25
CA GLY A 7 -10.38 6.23 -21.49
C GLY A 7 -9.79 4.98 -20.84
N GLY A 8 -8.47 4.92 -20.65
CA GLY A 8 -7.80 3.85 -19.94
C GLY A 8 -8.26 3.63 -18.49
N LEU A 9 -8.86 4.63 -17.83
CA LEU A 9 -9.41 4.51 -16.48
C LEU A 9 -10.65 3.63 -16.38
N ILE A 10 -11.27 3.33 -17.52
CA ILE A 10 -12.43 2.41 -17.57
C ILE A 10 -12.01 1.02 -17.12
N LEU A 11 -10.83 0.53 -17.52
CA LEU A 11 -10.36 -0.81 -17.19
C LEU A 11 -10.20 -1.01 -15.66
N PRO A 12 -9.42 -0.19 -14.91
CA PRO A 12 -9.32 -0.35 -13.47
C PRO A 12 -10.68 -0.15 -12.76
N TYR A 13 -11.57 0.67 -13.29
CA TYR A 13 -12.91 0.81 -12.73
C TYR A 13 -13.77 -0.45 -12.91
N GLU A 14 -13.75 -1.05 -14.10
CA GLU A 14 -14.47 -2.31 -14.36
C GLU A 14 -13.89 -3.47 -13.53
N ILE A 15 -12.58 -3.51 -13.34
CA ILE A 15 -11.94 -4.45 -12.41
C ILE A 15 -12.45 -4.22 -10.98
N ALA A 16 -12.47 -2.99 -10.50
CA ALA A 16 -12.97 -2.66 -9.16
C ALA A 16 -14.43 -3.12 -8.96
N LYS A 17 -15.28 -2.96 -9.99
CA LYS A 17 -16.65 -3.45 -9.97
C LYS A 17 -16.73 -4.98 -9.96
N ALA A 18 -15.95 -5.63 -10.81
CA ALA A 18 -15.93 -7.10 -10.93
C ALA A 18 -15.53 -7.79 -9.61
N ILE A 19 -14.60 -7.19 -8.85
CA ILE A 19 -14.21 -7.68 -7.52
C ILE A 19 -15.10 -7.15 -6.39
N LYS A 20 -16.13 -6.38 -6.69
CA LYS A 20 -17.06 -5.76 -5.74
C LYS A 20 -16.37 -4.81 -4.73
N LEU A 21 -15.29 -4.18 -5.15
CA LEU A 21 -14.52 -3.27 -4.30
C LEU A 21 -15.37 -2.12 -3.71
N PRO A 22 -16.30 -1.47 -4.44
CA PRO A 22 -17.16 -0.44 -3.87
C PRO A 22 -17.99 -0.93 -2.68
N GLU A 23 -18.55 -2.14 -2.77
CA GLU A 23 -19.36 -2.74 -1.71
C GLU A 23 -18.51 -3.09 -0.48
N VAL A 24 -17.28 -3.59 -0.69
CA VAL A 24 -16.33 -3.86 0.38
C VAL A 24 -15.94 -2.58 1.10
N ILE A 25 -15.63 -1.52 0.34
CA ILE A 25 -15.32 -0.19 0.89
C ILE A 25 -16.48 0.34 1.75
N ASP A 26 -17.71 0.27 1.23
CA ASP A 26 -18.90 0.79 1.92
C ASP A 26 -19.25 -0.01 3.19
N ARG A 27 -18.85 -1.28 3.26
CA ARG A 27 -19.01 -2.13 4.43
C ARG A 27 -17.96 -1.87 5.51
N GLU A 28 -16.70 -1.71 5.11
CA GLU A 28 -15.57 -1.67 6.04
C GLU A 28 -15.24 -0.26 6.54
N LEU A 29 -15.49 0.77 5.74
CA LEU A 29 -15.21 2.16 6.13
C LEU A 29 -16.39 2.77 6.86
N PRO A 30 -16.13 3.73 7.78
CA PRO A 30 -17.19 4.40 8.53
C PRO A 30 -18.24 5.01 7.61
N ALA A 31 -19.50 4.68 7.86
CA ALA A 31 -20.64 5.25 7.15
C ALA A 31 -20.73 6.78 7.37
N PRO A 32 -21.38 7.53 6.47
CA PRO A 32 -21.66 8.94 6.70
C PRO A 32 -22.51 9.13 7.95
N GLY A 33 -22.21 10.20 8.72
CA GLY A 33 -22.92 10.50 9.96
C GLY A 33 -24.36 11.01 9.75
N SER A 34 -24.78 11.21 8.49
CA SER A 34 -26.14 11.61 8.12
C SER A 34 -26.66 10.71 6.99
N GLY A 35 -27.98 10.54 6.90
CA GLY A 35 -28.61 9.77 5.82
C GLY A 35 -28.42 10.34 4.41
N HIS A 36 -27.87 11.55 4.28
CA HIS A 36 -27.67 12.26 3.01
C HIS A 36 -26.18 12.35 2.58
N GLY A 37 -25.25 11.77 3.37
CA GLY A 37 -23.84 11.80 3.06
C GLY A 37 -23.45 10.83 1.94
N TYR A 38 -22.40 11.15 1.20
CA TYR A 38 -21.81 10.21 0.23
C TYR A 38 -21.27 8.96 0.95
N ARG A 39 -21.53 7.81 0.35
CA ARG A 39 -20.92 6.55 0.80
C ARG A 39 -19.39 6.57 0.63
N PRO A 40 -18.61 5.84 1.45
CA PRO A 40 -17.15 5.80 1.37
C PRO A 40 -16.61 5.48 -0.03
N SER A 41 -17.24 4.58 -0.77
CA SER A 41 -16.85 4.22 -2.13
C SER A 41 -16.86 5.42 -3.10
N LYS A 42 -17.74 6.41 -2.87
CA LYS A 42 -17.80 7.64 -3.67
C LYS A 42 -16.59 8.57 -3.46
N PHE A 43 -15.82 8.36 -2.39
CA PHE A 43 -14.56 9.04 -2.15
C PHE A 43 -13.37 8.19 -2.61
N VAL A 44 -13.33 6.91 -2.22
CA VAL A 44 -12.18 6.04 -2.45
C VAL A 44 -11.99 5.71 -3.94
N ILE A 45 -13.05 5.32 -4.65
CA ILE A 45 -12.91 4.92 -6.06
C ILE A 45 -12.37 6.06 -6.92
N PRO A 46 -12.90 7.30 -6.87
CA PRO A 46 -12.31 8.41 -7.62
C PRO A 46 -10.85 8.71 -7.24
N LEU A 47 -10.47 8.57 -5.95
CA LEU A 47 -9.07 8.73 -5.52
C LEU A 47 -8.17 7.65 -6.13
N VAL A 48 -8.60 6.39 -6.13
CA VAL A 48 -7.87 5.29 -6.76
C VAL A 48 -7.69 5.55 -8.25
N LEU A 49 -8.74 5.95 -8.95
CA LEU A 49 -8.68 6.27 -10.38
C LEU A 49 -7.78 7.48 -10.65
N MET A 50 -7.85 8.52 -9.82
CA MET A 50 -6.98 9.68 -9.91
C MET A 50 -5.50 9.28 -9.78
N LEU A 51 -5.15 8.52 -8.74
CA LEU A 51 -3.79 8.04 -8.53
C LEU A 51 -3.31 7.13 -9.67
N HIS A 52 -4.15 6.21 -10.12
CA HIS A 52 -3.86 5.36 -11.27
C HIS A 52 -3.64 6.16 -12.56
N GLY A 53 -4.38 7.24 -12.73
CA GLY A 53 -4.23 8.19 -13.85
C GLY A 53 -3.04 9.14 -13.74
N GLY A 54 -2.18 8.98 -12.72
CA GLY A 54 -0.98 9.79 -12.50
C GLY A 54 -1.19 11.05 -11.67
N GLY A 55 -2.37 11.26 -11.10
CA GLY A 55 -2.66 12.35 -10.16
C GLY A 55 -1.84 12.21 -8.87
N LYS A 56 -1.39 13.34 -8.32
CA LYS A 56 -0.53 13.40 -7.12
C LYS A 56 -1.13 14.18 -5.97
N LYS A 57 -2.17 14.94 -6.20
CA LYS A 57 -2.83 15.81 -5.22
C LYS A 57 -4.34 15.83 -5.42
N LEU A 58 -5.07 16.22 -4.38
CA LEU A 58 -6.55 16.20 -4.42
C LEU A 58 -7.15 17.04 -5.53
N GLU A 59 -6.48 18.13 -5.92
CA GLU A 59 -6.90 19.00 -7.01
C GLU A 59 -7.00 18.26 -8.34
N ASP A 60 -6.21 17.21 -8.53
CA ASP A 60 -6.19 16.42 -9.77
C ASP A 60 -7.49 15.62 -9.98
N LEU A 61 -8.32 15.45 -8.93
CA LEU A 61 -9.70 14.94 -9.07
C LEU A 61 -10.56 15.80 -10.01
N ARG A 62 -10.22 17.08 -10.18
CA ARG A 62 -10.94 17.99 -11.11
C ARG A 62 -10.83 17.51 -12.55
N GLU A 63 -9.78 16.80 -12.91
CA GLU A 63 -9.57 16.28 -14.25
C GLU A 63 -10.59 15.18 -14.58
N ILE A 64 -10.86 14.27 -13.63
CA ILE A 64 -11.93 13.27 -13.79
C ILE A 64 -13.30 13.97 -13.73
N LYS A 65 -13.47 14.92 -12.83
CA LYS A 65 -14.73 15.65 -12.67
C LYS A 65 -15.09 16.50 -13.89
N GLY A 66 -14.10 17.10 -14.56
CA GLY A 66 -14.27 17.94 -15.74
C GLY A 66 -14.61 17.16 -17.01
N GLU A 67 -14.25 15.89 -17.07
CA GLU A 67 -14.45 15.06 -18.26
C GLU A 67 -15.82 14.36 -18.25
N VAL A 68 -16.84 15.03 -18.83
CA VAL A 68 -18.24 14.56 -18.77
C VAL A 68 -18.38 13.16 -19.37
N SER A 69 -17.82 12.92 -20.54
CA SER A 69 -17.90 11.62 -21.23
C SER A 69 -17.25 10.50 -20.43
N LEU A 70 -16.11 10.77 -19.76
CA LEU A 70 -15.50 9.80 -18.87
C LEU A 70 -16.42 9.46 -17.70
N ARG A 71 -17.04 10.46 -17.06
CA ARG A 71 -17.96 10.23 -15.93
C ARG A 71 -19.19 9.43 -16.36
N GLU A 72 -19.71 9.67 -17.54
CA GLU A 72 -20.83 8.89 -18.10
C GLU A 72 -20.42 7.43 -18.29
N LEU A 73 -19.26 7.17 -18.89
CA LEU A 73 -18.72 5.82 -19.10
C LEU A 73 -18.46 5.09 -17.76
N LEU A 74 -17.97 5.82 -16.75
CA LEU A 74 -17.76 5.29 -15.40
C LEU A 74 -19.07 5.16 -14.59
N GLY A 75 -20.22 5.63 -15.10
CA GLY A 75 -21.46 5.69 -14.34
C GLY A 75 -21.41 6.60 -13.10
N MET A 76 -20.46 7.53 -13.08
CA MET A 76 -20.22 8.46 -11.96
C MET A 76 -20.91 9.79 -12.21
N LYS A 77 -22.25 9.83 -12.07
CA LYS A 77 -23.04 11.06 -12.31
C LYS A 77 -22.57 12.24 -11.43
N GLU A 78 -22.25 11.95 -10.18
CA GLU A 78 -21.81 12.95 -9.20
C GLU A 78 -20.49 12.51 -8.55
N LEU A 79 -19.57 13.45 -8.45
CA LEU A 79 -18.32 13.32 -7.70
C LEU A 79 -18.28 14.39 -6.60
N PRO A 80 -17.86 14.03 -5.38
CA PRO A 80 -17.67 14.99 -4.31
C PRO A 80 -16.74 16.13 -4.73
N ALA A 81 -16.94 17.32 -4.18
CA ALA A 81 -16.00 18.41 -4.35
C ALA A 81 -14.66 18.05 -3.69
N THR A 82 -13.55 18.57 -4.20
CA THR A 82 -12.21 18.33 -3.68
C THR A 82 -12.08 18.67 -2.19
N SER A 83 -12.73 19.79 -1.76
CA SER A 83 -12.81 20.17 -0.34
C SER A 83 -13.54 19.12 0.49
N THR A 84 -14.68 18.60 -0.01
CA THR A 84 -15.45 17.54 0.67
C THR A 84 -14.65 16.26 0.80
N VAL A 85 -13.84 15.91 -0.22
CA VAL A 85 -12.90 14.77 -0.15
C VAL A 85 -11.85 15.01 0.93
N GLY A 86 -11.26 16.21 0.99
CA GLY A 86 -10.28 16.59 2.01
C GLY A 86 -10.85 16.50 3.42
N ASP A 87 -12.07 16.98 3.64
CA ASP A 87 -12.76 16.90 4.93
C ASP A 87 -13.07 15.45 5.33
N TRP A 88 -13.49 14.63 4.35
CA TRP A 88 -13.72 13.21 4.56
C TRP A 88 -12.42 12.48 4.95
N LEU A 89 -11.30 12.74 4.28
CA LEU A 89 -9.99 12.14 4.61
C LEU A 89 -9.54 12.53 6.03
N ARG A 90 -9.66 13.80 6.43
CA ARG A 90 -9.34 14.24 7.80
C ARG A 90 -10.18 13.48 8.83
N ARG A 91 -11.50 13.35 8.59
CA ARG A 91 -12.39 12.60 9.47
C ARG A 91 -12.00 11.12 9.56
N MET A 92 -11.57 10.49 8.45
CA MET A 92 -11.13 9.09 8.46
C MET A 92 -9.86 8.88 9.29
N GLY A 93 -9.01 9.90 9.46
CA GLY A 93 -7.79 9.83 10.26
C GLY A 93 -7.97 10.16 11.74
N GLN A 94 -9.10 10.76 12.16
CA GLN A 94 -9.26 11.29 13.51
C GLN A 94 -9.31 10.24 14.62
N ASP A 95 -9.93 9.09 14.37
CA ASP A 95 -10.21 8.06 15.38
C ASP A 95 -9.74 6.66 14.97
N GLU A 96 -8.84 6.59 14.03
CA GLU A 96 -8.28 5.36 13.45
C GLU A 96 -9.32 4.41 12.79
N ARG A 97 -10.62 4.65 12.93
CA ARG A 97 -11.65 3.78 12.34
C ARG A 97 -11.54 3.72 10.83
N GLY A 98 -11.22 4.85 10.19
CA GLY A 98 -10.99 4.90 8.75
C GLY A 98 -9.76 4.09 8.34
N LEU A 99 -8.63 4.23 9.06
CA LEU A 99 -7.41 3.48 8.79
C LEU A 99 -7.60 1.97 9.00
N LYS A 100 -8.25 1.58 10.10
CA LYS A 100 -8.60 0.18 10.37
C LYS A 100 -9.57 -0.39 9.32
N GLY A 101 -10.50 0.44 8.86
CA GLY A 101 -11.41 0.08 7.76
C GLY A 101 -10.66 -0.16 6.46
N LEU A 102 -9.75 0.74 6.10
CA LEU A 102 -8.92 0.61 4.89
C LEU A 102 -8.05 -0.65 4.93
N ALA A 103 -7.42 -0.94 6.08
CA ALA A 103 -6.66 -2.16 6.27
C ALA A 103 -7.52 -3.43 6.06
N ARG A 104 -8.79 -3.43 6.53
CA ARG A 104 -9.71 -4.55 6.28
C ARG A 104 -10.11 -4.67 4.80
N VAL A 105 -10.29 -3.54 4.09
CA VAL A 105 -10.51 -3.55 2.63
C VAL A 105 -9.32 -4.21 1.93
N SER A 106 -8.10 -3.76 2.22
CA SER A 106 -6.87 -4.34 1.63
C SER A 106 -6.76 -5.83 1.94
N GLN A 107 -6.96 -6.23 3.20
CA GLN A 107 -6.94 -7.63 3.61
C GLN A 107 -7.98 -8.48 2.87
N HIS A 108 -9.19 -7.95 2.69
CA HIS A 108 -10.25 -8.64 1.95
C HIS A 108 -9.84 -8.91 0.50
N GLU A 109 -9.33 -7.88 -0.20
CA GLU A 109 -8.94 -7.98 -1.60
C GLU A 109 -7.74 -8.92 -1.79
N VAL A 110 -6.71 -8.79 -0.96
CA VAL A 110 -5.56 -9.70 -0.97
C VAL A 110 -6.01 -11.14 -0.75
N ALA A 111 -6.87 -11.37 0.26
CA ALA A 111 -7.38 -12.71 0.54
C ALA A 111 -8.20 -13.29 -0.62
N GLN A 112 -8.95 -12.48 -1.37
CA GLN A 112 -9.68 -12.95 -2.55
C GLN A 112 -8.73 -13.46 -3.64
N VAL A 113 -7.65 -12.73 -3.91
CA VAL A 113 -6.65 -13.13 -4.92
C VAL A 113 -5.92 -14.39 -4.46
N LEU A 114 -5.41 -14.42 -3.23
CA LEU A 114 -4.64 -15.54 -2.71
C LEU A 114 -5.45 -16.83 -2.59
N ARG A 115 -6.75 -16.77 -2.29
CA ARG A 115 -7.62 -17.97 -2.26
C ARG A 115 -7.81 -18.61 -3.62
N ARG A 116 -7.70 -17.84 -4.69
CA ARG A 116 -7.79 -18.33 -6.07
C ARG A 116 -6.45 -18.84 -6.62
N ASP A 117 -5.35 -18.41 -6.03
CA ASP A 117 -4.01 -18.90 -6.41
C ASP A 117 -3.84 -20.34 -5.88
N VAL A 118 -3.27 -21.21 -6.71
CA VAL A 118 -2.99 -22.61 -6.36
C VAL A 118 -1.79 -22.74 -5.42
N ARG A 119 -0.90 -21.75 -5.39
CA ARG A 119 0.29 -21.74 -4.52
C ARG A 119 -0.12 -21.65 -3.05
N THR A 120 0.69 -22.26 -2.20
CA THR A 120 0.55 -22.18 -0.73
C THR A 120 1.70 -21.43 -0.08
N GLU A 121 2.78 -21.20 -0.81
CA GLU A 121 4.03 -20.61 -0.35
C GLU A 121 4.37 -19.38 -1.16
N TYR A 122 4.86 -18.35 -0.49
CA TYR A 122 5.09 -17.04 -1.08
C TYR A 122 6.40 -16.43 -0.58
N THR A 123 6.99 -15.62 -1.45
CA THR A 123 8.11 -14.73 -1.15
C THR A 123 7.58 -13.37 -0.75
N LEU A 124 7.95 -12.91 0.43
CA LEU A 124 7.71 -11.56 0.91
C LEU A 124 8.93 -10.69 0.61
N ASP A 125 8.76 -9.68 -0.22
CA ASP A 125 9.72 -8.60 -0.42
C ASP A 125 9.35 -7.44 0.50
N VAL A 126 10.30 -6.98 1.30
CA VAL A 126 10.09 -5.84 2.20
C VAL A 126 11.03 -4.72 1.82
N ASP A 127 10.45 -3.55 1.59
CA ASP A 127 11.20 -2.34 1.24
C ASP A 127 10.53 -1.09 1.83
N ALA A 128 11.35 -0.09 2.14
CA ALA A 128 10.90 1.22 2.57
C ALA A 128 11.02 2.22 1.41
N THR A 129 9.91 2.85 1.05
CA THR A 129 9.90 3.86 0.00
C THR A 129 9.77 5.27 0.57
N VAL A 130 10.36 6.26 -0.07
CA VAL A 130 10.23 7.67 0.32
C VAL A 130 9.10 8.32 -0.48
N ILE A 131 8.18 8.95 0.23
CA ILE A 131 7.13 9.80 -0.34
C ILE A 131 7.43 11.24 0.06
N GLU A 132 7.89 12.05 -0.90
CA GLU A 132 8.09 13.47 -0.68
C GLU A 132 6.77 14.17 -0.38
N ALA A 133 6.78 15.04 0.62
CA ALA A 133 5.62 15.83 0.99
C ALA A 133 6.03 17.18 1.59
N GLY A 134 5.52 18.27 1.00
CA GLY A 134 5.69 19.63 1.52
C GLY A 134 4.76 19.96 2.70
N LYS A 135 4.29 18.97 3.46
CA LYS A 135 3.42 19.18 4.63
C LYS A 135 4.24 19.63 5.83
N GLU A 136 3.64 20.46 6.68
CA GLU A 136 4.29 20.92 7.92
C GLU A 136 4.67 19.74 8.83
N ALA A 137 3.79 18.75 8.97
CA ALA A 137 4.00 17.55 9.77
C ALA A 137 5.00 16.55 9.16
N ALA A 138 5.38 16.69 7.87
CA ALA A 138 6.34 15.81 7.25
C ALA A 138 7.73 15.96 7.85
N GLN A 139 8.43 14.85 8.10
CA GLN A 139 9.75 14.81 8.71
C GLN A 139 10.85 14.67 7.65
N TRP A 140 12.09 15.05 8.01
CA TRP A 140 13.24 14.88 7.13
C TRP A 140 13.64 13.41 7.03
N THR A 141 13.71 12.91 5.81
CA THR A 141 14.19 11.56 5.50
C THR A 141 15.72 11.52 5.51
N TYR A 142 16.28 10.31 5.49
CA TYR A 142 17.73 10.12 5.35
C TYR A 142 18.28 10.68 4.01
N LYS A 143 17.43 10.85 3.00
CA LYS A 143 17.77 11.49 1.71
C LYS A 143 17.76 13.01 1.76
N LYS A 144 17.56 13.61 2.95
CA LYS A 144 17.45 15.06 3.16
C LYS A 144 16.28 15.70 2.43
N GLU A 145 15.20 14.97 2.23
CA GLU A 145 13.93 15.40 1.67
C GLU A 145 12.87 15.36 2.76
N LYS A 146 11.94 16.32 2.78
CA LYS A 146 10.78 16.25 3.67
C LYS A 146 9.78 15.23 3.13
N GLY A 147 9.30 14.33 4.00
CA GLY A 147 8.34 13.33 3.55
C GLY A 147 7.99 12.30 4.59
N TYR A 148 7.55 11.17 4.08
CA TYR A 148 7.19 9.97 4.82
C TYR A 148 7.97 8.78 4.26
N GLN A 149 8.14 7.75 5.08
CA GLN A 149 8.89 6.54 4.70
C GLN A 149 8.10 5.28 5.03
N PRO A 150 6.98 5.02 4.33
CA PRO A 150 6.22 3.80 4.53
C PRO A 150 7.05 2.55 4.23
N LEU A 151 6.78 1.50 5.00
CA LEU A 151 7.28 0.16 4.78
C LEU A 151 6.23 -0.64 4.01
N LEU A 152 6.64 -1.32 2.96
CA LEU A 152 5.78 -2.11 2.10
C LEU A 152 6.20 -3.58 2.13
N GLY A 153 5.22 -4.47 2.24
CA GLY A 153 5.38 -5.90 2.07
C GLY A 153 4.72 -6.36 0.78
N PHE A 154 5.50 -6.88 -0.15
CA PHE A 154 5.06 -7.25 -1.48
C PHE A 154 5.19 -8.76 -1.69
N LEU A 155 4.14 -9.42 -2.18
CA LEU A 155 4.17 -10.84 -2.55
C LEU A 155 4.60 -10.98 -4.00
N PHE A 156 5.82 -11.47 -4.19
CA PHE A 156 6.47 -11.53 -5.50
C PHE A 156 5.68 -12.35 -6.52
N GLU A 157 5.19 -13.52 -6.17
CA GLU A 157 4.57 -14.47 -7.09
C GLU A 157 3.24 -13.98 -7.68
N VAL A 158 2.56 -13.07 -6.98
CA VAL A 158 1.24 -12.56 -7.38
C VAL A 158 1.22 -11.07 -7.68
N GLY A 159 2.35 -10.37 -7.45
CA GLY A 159 2.44 -8.95 -7.74
C GLY A 159 1.56 -8.08 -6.84
N LEU A 160 1.37 -8.45 -5.57
CA LEU A 160 0.48 -7.76 -4.64
C LEU A 160 1.21 -7.15 -3.46
N ILE A 161 0.80 -5.95 -3.06
CA ILE A 161 1.12 -5.41 -1.75
C ILE A 161 0.24 -6.14 -0.73
N LEU A 162 0.87 -6.89 0.18
CA LEU A 162 0.22 -7.65 1.23
C LEU A 162 -0.14 -6.74 2.42
N ALA A 163 0.79 -5.90 2.82
CA ALA A 163 0.64 -4.96 3.93
C ALA A 163 1.48 -3.72 3.70
N ASP A 164 1.09 -2.66 4.34
CA ASP A 164 1.85 -1.41 4.43
C ASP A 164 1.85 -0.89 5.87
N GLU A 165 2.89 -0.16 6.23
CA GLU A 165 2.99 0.60 7.47
C GLU A 165 3.40 2.03 7.13
N PHE A 166 2.46 2.97 7.25
CA PHE A 166 2.73 4.38 7.03
C PHE A 166 3.57 4.95 8.18
N ARG A 167 4.74 5.53 7.87
CA ARG A 167 5.70 6.01 8.85
C ARG A 167 6.20 7.40 8.49
N ASP A 168 6.58 8.16 9.53
CA ASP A 168 7.26 9.44 9.34
C ASP A 168 8.62 9.28 8.66
N GLY A 169 9.03 10.33 7.94
CA GLY A 169 10.27 10.31 7.15
C GLY A 169 11.55 10.11 7.96
N ASN A 170 11.54 10.47 9.24
CA ASN A 170 12.67 10.30 10.16
C ASN A 170 12.78 8.90 10.81
N ILE A 171 11.82 8.01 10.53
CA ILE A 171 11.88 6.63 11.04
C ILE A 171 12.89 5.84 10.20
N PRO A 172 13.92 5.20 10.82
CA PRO A 172 14.86 4.38 10.07
C PRO A 172 14.19 3.26 9.27
N ALA A 173 14.68 2.99 8.05
CA ALA A 173 14.08 2.00 7.14
C ALA A 173 13.87 0.62 7.80
N GLY A 174 14.84 0.15 8.58
CA GLY A 174 14.78 -1.14 9.26
C GLY A 174 14.03 -1.14 10.62
N ALA A 175 13.52 0.02 11.08
CA ALA A 175 12.82 0.06 12.35
C ALA A 175 11.51 -0.74 12.28
N GLY A 176 11.26 -1.59 13.28
CA GLY A 176 10.03 -2.37 13.36
C GLY A 176 9.93 -3.57 12.40
N ALA A 177 10.99 -3.93 11.68
CA ALA A 177 10.98 -4.97 10.66
C ALA A 177 10.39 -6.33 11.13
N VAL A 178 10.70 -6.76 12.36
CA VAL A 178 10.12 -8.00 12.93
C VAL A 178 8.61 -7.88 13.10
N LYS A 179 8.13 -6.77 13.67
CA LYS A 179 6.68 -6.53 13.85
C LYS A 179 5.95 -6.43 12.52
N PHE A 180 6.63 -5.88 11.52
CA PHE A 180 6.07 -5.78 10.17
C PHE A 180 5.98 -7.16 9.50
N LEU A 181 6.99 -8.03 9.66
CA LEU A 181 6.91 -9.43 9.21
C LEU A 181 5.72 -10.15 9.87
N GLU A 182 5.54 -9.99 11.19
CA GLU A 182 4.38 -10.52 11.90
C GLU A 182 3.05 -9.97 11.39
N LEU A 183 3.00 -8.69 11.02
CA LEU A 183 1.82 -8.11 10.38
C LEU A 183 1.54 -8.80 9.03
N CYS A 184 2.55 -8.95 8.18
CA CYS A 184 2.42 -9.64 6.90
C CYS A 184 1.93 -11.09 7.08
N GLU A 185 2.47 -11.83 8.04
CA GLU A 185 2.01 -13.19 8.34
C GLU A 185 0.53 -13.23 8.74
N ARG A 186 0.08 -12.29 9.59
CA ARG A 186 -1.34 -12.18 9.99
C ARG A 186 -2.28 -11.83 8.83
N MET A 187 -1.77 -11.15 7.79
CA MET A 187 -2.55 -10.82 6.59
C MET A 187 -2.74 -12.02 5.66
N MET A 188 -1.93 -13.06 5.79
CA MET A 188 -2.05 -14.26 4.96
C MET A 188 -3.32 -15.03 5.26
N PRO A 189 -4.12 -15.42 4.26
CA PRO A 189 -5.30 -16.24 4.48
C PRO A 189 -4.91 -17.67 4.88
N ARG A 190 -5.84 -18.37 5.55
CA ARG A 190 -5.64 -19.76 5.98
C ARG A 190 -5.15 -20.65 4.83
N GLY A 191 -4.10 -21.42 5.07
CA GLY A 191 -3.51 -22.35 4.10
C GLY A 191 -2.47 -21.70 3.18
N LYS A 192 -2.19 -20.42 3.36
CA LYS A 192 -1.13 -19.67 2.65
C LYS A 192 -0.09 -19.20 3.66
N ARG A 193 1.20 -19.22 3.29
CA ARG A 193 2.28 -18.84 4.19
C ARG A 193 3.43 -18.15 3.45
N ILE A 194 4.16 -17.32 4.16
CA ILE A 194 5.43 -16.75 3.73
C ILE A 194 6.51 -17.78 4.05
N THR A 195 7.26 -18.21 3.05
CA THR A 195 8.37 -19.18 3.20
C THR A 195 9.72 -18.59 2.77
N TYR A 196 9.69 -17.44 2.10
CA TYR A 196 10.85 -16.66 1.73
C TYR A 196 10.68 -15.21 2.16
N TYR A 197 11.76 -14.61 2.63
CA TYR A 197 11.85 -13.21 2.98
C TYR A 197 13.01 -12.57 2.20
N ARG A 198 12.75 -11.50 1.47
CA ARG A 198 13.76 -10.71 0.78
C ARG A 198 13.72 -9.28 1.23
N ALA A 199 14.87 -8.67 1.48
CA ALA A 199 14.97 -7.27 1.85
C ALA A 199 16.38 -6.71 1.57
N ASP A 200 16.48 -5.40 1.61
CA ASP A 200 17.74 -4.68 1.53
C ASP A 200 18.52 -4.72 2.88
N SER A 201 19.63 -4.00 2.95
CA SER A 201 20.50 -3.96 4.13
C SER A 201 19.83 -3.32 5.37
N ALA A 202 18.74 -2.57 5.23
CA ALA A 202 18.01 -2.04 6.37
C ALA A 202 17.41 -3.15 7.24
N SER A 203 17.11 -4.30 6.65
CA SER A 203 16.63 -5.51 7.33
C SER A 203 17.76 -6.44 7.81
N TYR A 204 19.05 -6.09 7.61
CA TYR A 204 20.18 -6.86 8.12
C TYR A 204 20.33 -6.70 9.62
N GLN A 205 19.46 -7.33 10.36
CA GLN A 205 19.33 -7.23 11.80
C GLN A 205 19.16 -8.61 12.42
N ALA A 206 19.84 -8.84 13.54
CA ALA A 206 19.76 -10.11 14.27
C ALA A 206 18.31 -10.53 14.59
N GLY A 207 17.45 -9.57 14.94
CA GLY A 207 16.04 -9.84 15.23
C GLY A 207 15.29 -10.43 14.03
N VAL A 208 15.49 -9.90 12.83
CA VAL A 208 14.85 -10.41 11.59
C VAL A 208 15.41 -11.77 11.22
N ILE A 209 16.75 -11.92 11.24
CA ILE A 209 17.44 -13.16 10.88
C ILE A 209 17.02 -14.29 11.83
N ASN A 210 17.07 -14.05 13.15
CA ASN A 210 16.68 -15.03 14.15
C ASN A 210 15.20 -15.43 14.04
N ARG A 211 14.33 -14.45 13.72
CA ARG A 211 12.89 -14.71 13.48
C ARG A 211 12.71 -15.63 12.26
N CYS A 212 13.38 -15.35 11.17
CA CYS A 212 13.34 -16.21 9.98
C CYS A 212 13.82 -17.64 10.28
N PHE A 213 14.91 -17.78 11.04
CA PHE A 213 15.40 -19.11 11.46
C PHE A 213 14.40 -19.84 12.34
N ALA A 214 13.81 -19.16 13.33
CA ALA A 214 12.85 -19.76 14.25
C ALA A 214 11.60 -20.30 13.54
N ASP A 215 11.14 -19.62 12.49
CA ASP A 215 9.93 -19.97 11.75
C ASP A 215 10.19 -20.80 10.48
N GLY A 216 11.44 -21.15 10.20
CA GLY A 216 11.83 -21.89 9.01
C GLY A 216 11.64 -21.09 7.71
N ILE A 217 11.66 -19.76 7.78
CA ILE A 217 11.59 -18.87 6.63
C ILE A 217 12.99 -18.73 6.04
N ARG A 218 13.16 -19.09 4.78
CA ARG A 218 14.38 -18.83 4.04
C ARG A 218 14.47 -17.34 3.73
N PHE A 219 15.68 -16.77 3.75
CA PHE A 219 15.82 -15.35 3.51
C PHE A 219 17.00 -15.01 2.61
N SER A 220 16.88 -13.88 1.93
CA SER A 220 17.94 -13.20 1.21
C SER A 220 17.92 -11.74 1.61
N ILE A 221 18.87 -11.32 2.44
CA ILE A 221 19.00 -9.96 2.94
C ILE A 221 20.40 -9.47 2.56
N THR A 222 20.47 -8.30 1.94
CA THR A 222 21.77 -7.68 1.65
C THR A 222 22.51 -7.39 2.95
N ALA A 223 23.72 -7.98 3.11
CA ALA A 223 24.54 -7.67 4.29
C ALA A 223 24.99 -6.22 4.28
N ASP A 224 24.93 -5.57 5.45
CA ASP A 224 25.55 -4.26 5.61
C ASP A 224 27.07 -4.41 5.45
N GLN A 225 27.62 -3.68 4.48
CA GLN A 225 29.05 -3.76 4.16
C GLN A 225 29.89 -2.86 5.06
N ASP A 226 29.87 -3.11 6.35
CA ASP A 226 30.80 -2.51 7.29
C ASP A 226 32.26 -2.95 7.02
N SER A 227 33.19 -2.42 7.79
CA SER A 227 34.62 -2.73 7.61
C SER A 227 34.93 -4.21 7.87
N ALA A 228 34.26 -4.85 8.83
CA ALA A 228 34.49 -6.24 9.17
C ALA A 228 33.99 -7.20 8.09
N VAL A 229 32.79 -6.92 7.54
CA VAL A 229 32.23 -7.69 6.41
C VAL A 229 33.11 -7.53 5.17
N LYS A 230 33.59 -6.33 4.85
CA LYS A 230 34.50 -6.08 3.72
C LYS A 230 35.83 -6.82 3.88
N GLU A 231 36.37 -6.87 5.10
CA GLU A 231 37.59 -7.61 5.39
C GLU A 231 37.40 -9.13 5.26
N ALA A 232 36.28 -9.63 5.79
CA ALA A 232 35.91 -11.04 5.63
C ALA A 232 35.76 -11.42 4.15
N ILE A 233 35.11 -10.59 3.34
CA ILE A 233 35.00 -10.82 1.89
C ILE A 233 36.37 -10.84 1.20
N ARG A 234 37.29 -9.90 1.57
CA ARG A 234 38.65 -9.85 1.00
C ARG A 234 39.50 -11.06 1.39
N SER A 235 39.26 -11.70 2.55
CA SER A 235 39.94 -12.88 2.99
C SER A 235 39.53 -14.16 2.25
N ILE A 236 38.43 -14.14 1.50
CA ILE A 236 38.04 -15.24 0.63
C ILE A 236 38.92 -15.18 -0.61
N GLY A 237 39.82 -16.16 -0.75
CA GLY A 237 40.69 -16.25 -1.92
C GLY A 237 39.89 -16.40 -3.23
N PRO A 238 40.50 -16.05 -4.38
CA PRO A 238 39.87 -16.32 -5.66
C PRO A 238 39.66 -17.83 -5.81
N GLY A 239 38.39 -18.24 -6.01
CA GLY A 239 38.02 -19.61 -6.31
C GLY A 239 38.42 -20.05 -7.71
#